data_35b61e0057c4919d0e1dc9031d65aa15
#
_entry.id   35b61e0057c4919d0e1dc9031d65aa15
#
_cell.length_a   1.000
_cell.length_b   1.000
_cell.length_c   1.000
_cell.angle_alpha   90.00
_cell.angle_beta   90.00
_cell.angle_gamma   90.00
#
_symmetry.space_group_name_H-M   'P 1'
#
loop_
_entity.id
_entity.type
_entity.pdbx_description
1 polymer ?
#
loop_
_entity_poly.entity_id
_entity_poly.type
_entity_poly.pdbx_seq_one_letter_code
_entity_poly.pdbx_strand_id
1 'polypeptide(L)' 'MEEYTAVKEYFAPDYMSALRHMRNGLLRESDWTQFTDSPLTDSKKNEWKTYRQNLRDLPATESDPENATFPTKPS' A
#
# COMPACT_ATOMS: atom_id res chain seq x y z
N MET A 1 -9.85 3.95 6.88
CA MET A 1 -9.22 4.76 5.83
C MET A 1 -10.28 5.19 4.83
N GLU A 2 -10.51 6.50 4.72
CA GLU A 2 -11.58 7.05 3.87
C GLU A 2 -11.39 6.72 2.40
N GLU A 3 -10.13 6.80 1.93
CA GLU A 3 -9.84 6.47 0.53
C GLU A 3 -10.22 5.04 0.20
N TYR A 4 -9.96 4.12 1.12
CA TYR A 4 -10.30 2.73 0.89
C TYR A 4 -11.81 2.51 0.93
N THR A 5 -12.54 3.27 1.73
CA THR A 5 -14.00 3.19 1.76
C THR A 5 -14.60 3.50 0.39
N ALA A 6 -14.11 4.57 -0.26
CA ALA A 6 -14.55 4.94 -1.61
C ALA A 6 -14.19 3.87 -2.65
N VAL A 7 -12.98 3.32 -2.55
CA VAL A 7 -12.52 2.26 -3.46
C VAL A 7 -13.38 1.00 -3.29
N LYS A 8 -13.70 0.64 -2.04
CA LYS A 8 -14.54 -0.52 -1.77
C LYS A 8 -15.95 -0.35 -2.38
N GLU A 9 -16.53 0.84 -2.29
CA GLU A 9 -17.83 1.12 -2.86
C GLU A 9 -17.83 0.88 -4.37
N TYR A 10 -16.76 1.32 -5.03
CA TYR A 10 -16.61 1.16 -6.47
C TYR A 10 -16.52 -0.31 -6.88
N PHE A 11 -15.78 -1.11 -6.14
CA PHE A 11 -15.52 -2.51 -6.48
C PHE A 11 -16.50 -3.52 -5.86
N ALA A 12 -17.36 -3.08 -4.94
CA ALA A 12 -18.23 -4.00 -4.20
C ALA A 12 -19.01 -4.93 -5.12
N PRO A 13 -19.17 -6.21 -4.80
CA PRO A 13 -18.64 -6.88 -3.60
C PRO A 13 -17.24 -7.49 -3.75
N ASP A 14 -16.48 -7.11 -4.78
CA ASP A 14 -15.15 -7.65 -5.04
C ASP A 14 -14.10 -6.86 -4.25
N TYR A 15 -14.03 -7.16 -2.95
CA TYR A 15 -13.14 -6.42 -2.04
C TYR A 15 -11.66 -6.76 -2.24
N MET A 16 -11.34 -7.92 -2.81
CA MET A 16 -9.94 -8.23 -3.12
C MET A 16 -9.43 -7.34 -4.26
N SER A 17 -10.26 -7.07 -5.27
CA SER A 17 -9.90 -6.12 -6.33
C SER A 17 -9.76 -4.71 -5.77
N ALA A 18 -10.64 -4.31 -4.83
CA ALA A 18 -10.54 -3.03 -4.15
C ALA A 18 -9.20 -2.90 -3.41
N LEU A 19 -8.83 -3.94 -2.67
CA LEU A 19 -7.56 -3.98 -1.93
C LEU A 19 -6.37 -3.81 -2.86
N ARG A 20 -6.35 -4.55 -3.96
CA ARG A 20 -5.26 -4.47 -4.94
C ARG A 20 -5.17 -3.10 -5.60
N HIS A 21 -6.32 -2.51 -5.92
CA HIS A 21 -6.36 -1.17 -6.51
C HIS A 21 -5.76 -0.14 -5.55
N MET A 22 -6.18 -0.16 -4.29
CA MET A 22 -5.65 0.75 -3.27
C MET A 22 -4.15 0.53 -3.06
N ARG A 23 -3.72 -0.73 -2.92
CA ARG A 23 -2.32 -1.09 -2.77
C ARG A 23 -1.48 -0.57 -3.93
N ASN A 24 -1.94 -0.77 -5.16
CA ASN A 24 -1.19 -0.34 -6.34
C ASN A 24 -1.02 1.18 -6.38
N GLY A 25 -2.04 1.93 -5.94
CA GLY A 25 -1.94 3.38 -5.81
C GLY A 25 -0.89 3.79 -4.80
N LEU A 26 -0.87 3.16 -3.63
CA LEU A 26 0.12 3.43 -2.59
C LEU A 26 1.54 3.08 -3.05
N LEU A 27 1.70 2.02 -3.82
CA LEU A 27 3.01 1.68 -4.40
C LEU A 27 3.47 2.76 -5.38
N ARG A 28 2.58 3.23 -6.27
CA ARG A 28 2.93 4.31 -7.21
C ARG A 28 3.31 5.60 -6.49
N GLU A 29 2.57 5.98 -5.46
CA GLU A 29 2.86 7.20 -4.68
C GLU A 29 4.24 7.15 -4.02
N SER A 30 4.74 5.95 -3.71
CA SER A 30 6.00 5.78 -2.99
C SER A 30 7.16 5.33 -3.88
N ASP A 31 6.96 5.19 -5.20
CA ASP A 31 8.04 4.73 -6.11
C ASP A 31 9.29 5.60 -6.01
N TRP A 32 9.13 6.92 -5.87
CA TRP A 32 10.26 7.86 -5.79
C TRP A 32 11.20 7.55 -4.63
N THR A 33 10.71 6.92 -3.56
CA THR A 33 11.51 6.65 -2.37
C THR A 33 12.64 5.65 -2.63
N GLN A 34 12.52 4.88 -3.72
CA GLN A 34 13.47 3.82 -4.05
C GLN A 34 14.42 4.20 -5.20
N PHE A 35 14.27 5.40 -5.75
CA PHE A 35 15.16 5.87 -6.82
C PHE A 35 16.54 6.19 -6.24
N THR A 36 17.58 5.99 -7.07
CA THR A 36 18.98 6.22 -6.67
C THR A 36 19.23 7.67 -6.23
N ASP A 37 18.54 8.61 -6.88
CA ASP A 37 18.69 10.05 -6.61
C ASP A 37 17.66 10.59 -5.62
N SER A 38 16.92 9.72 -4.94
CA SER A 38 15.99 10.12 -3.89
C SER A 38 16.76 10.82 -2.76
N PRO A 39 16.22 11.94 -2.22
CA PRO A 39 16.92 12.69 -1.15
C PRO A 39 16.87 12.02 0.21
N LEU A 40 16.27 10.84 0.32
CA LEU A 40 16.14 10.13 1.58
C LEU A 40 17.47 9.52 2.04
N THR A 41 17.66 9.44 3.36
CA THR A 41 18.78 8.70 3.94
C THR A 41 18.60 7.21 3.65
N ASP A 42 19.69 6.44 3.76
CA ASP A 42 19.63 4.98 3.57
C ASP A 42 18.66 4.34 4.57
N SER A 43 18.64 4.82 5.80
CA SER A 43 17.73 4.35 6.84
C SER A 43 16.26 4.55 6.42
N LYS A 44 15.93 5.74 5.91
CA LYS A 44 14.57 6.05 5.43
C LYS A 44 14.22 5.23 4.20
N LYS A 45 15.14 5.07 3.27
CA LYS A 45 14.91 4.22 2.09
C LYS A 45 14.57 2.79 2.51
N ASN A 46 15.24 2.27 3.54
CA ASN A 46 14.98 0.94 4.05
C ASN A 46 13.61 0.83 4.72
N GLU A 47 13.18 1.87 5.46
CA GLU A 47 11.84 1.90 6.06
C GLU A 47 10.76 1.87 4.96
N TRP A 48 10.93 2.66 3.91
CA TRP A 48 10.00 2.66 2.77
C TRP A 48 10.03 1.33 2.02
N LYS A 49 11.20 0.72 1.90
CA LYS A 49 11.33 -0.58 1.25
C LYS A 49 10.51 -1.65 1.99
N THR A 50 10.57 -1.65 3.32
CA THR A 50 9.80 -2.57 4.16
C THR A 50 8.30 -2.30 4.01
N TYR A 51 7.89 -1.04 4.06
CA TYR A 51 6.50 -0.64 3.86
C TYR A 51 5.99 -1.15 2.50
N ARG A 52 6.77 -0.92 1.44
CA ARG A 52 6.39 -1.34 0.09
C ARG A 52 6.30 -2.87 -0.04
N GLN A 53 7.20 -3.60 0.63
CA GLN A 53 7.13 -5.05 0.63
C GLN A 53 5.87 -5.54 1.34
N ASN A 54 5.52 -4.91 2.46
CA ASN A 54 4.29 -5.24 3.18
C ASN A 54 3.05 -4.97 2.31
N LEU A 55 3.06 -3.91 1.51
CA LEU A 55 1.99 -3.64 0.55
C LEU A 55 1.88 -4.76 -0.49
N ARG A 56 3.02 -5.19 -1.04
CA ARG A 56 3.03 -6.27 -2.04
C ARG A 56 2.49 -7.58 -1.48
N ASP A 57 2.79 -7.86 -0.22
CA ASP A 57 2.38 -9.10 0.43
C ASP A 57 0.92 -9.08 0.89
N LEU A 58 0.32 -7.90 1.01
CA LEU A 58 -1.01 -7.72 1.61
C LEU A 58 -2.10 -8.62 1.00
N PRO A 59 -2.22 -8.75 -0.33
CA PRO A 59 -3.26 -9.63 -0.89
C PRO A 59 -3.13 -11.09 -0.46
N ALA A 60 -1.92 -11.54 -0.18
CA ALA A 60 -1.67 -12.92 0.24
C ALA A 60 -1.89 -13.13 1.74
N THR A 61 -1.71 -12.08 2.54
CA THR A 61 -1.77 -12.16 4.00
C THR A 61 -3.10 -11.72 4.59
N GLU A 62 -3.87 -10.90 3.86
CA GLU A 62 -5.14 -10.37 4.36
C GLU A 62 -6.27 -11.35 4.09
N SER A 63 -6.88 -11.86 5.17
CA SER A 63 -7.99 -12.79 5.06
C SER A 63 -9.35 -12.11 4.95
N ASP A 64 -9.42 -10.80 5.23
CA ASP A 64 -10.66 -10.04 5.19
C ASP A 64 -10.46 -8.73 4.44
N PRO A 65 -10.49 -8.78 3.08
CA PRO A 65 -10.22 -7.59 2.26
C PRO A 65 -11.17 -6.43 2.52
N GLU A 66 -12.41 -6.70 2.91
CA GLU A 66 -13.37 -5.64 3.21
C GLU A 66 -12.92 -4.78 4.37
N ASN A 67 -12.26 -5.38 5.35
CA ASN A 67 -11.80 -4.70 6.57
C ASN A 67 -10.27 -4.70 6.66
N ALA A 68 -9.60 -4.67 5.51
CA ALA A 68 -8.14 -4.75 5.45
C ALA A 68 -7.46 -3.62 6.22
N THR A 69 -6.38 -3.96 6.91
CA THR A 69 -5.50 -3.00 7.57
C THR A 69 -4.26 -2.81 6.71
N PHE A 70 -4.08 -1.60 6.19
CA PHE A 70 -2.93 -1.29 5.36
C PHE A 70 -1.71 -0.97 6.23
N PRO A 71 -0.48 -1.27 5.74
CA PRO A 71 0.73 -0.92 6.48
C PRO A 71 0.80 0.59 6.73
N THR A 72 1.45 0.97 7.85
CA THR A 72 1.64 2.38 8.20
C THR A 72 2.81 2.94 7.42
N LYS A 73 2.60 4.09 6.77
CA LYS A 73 3.68 4.78 6.05
C LYS A 73 4.80 5.21 6.99
N PRO A 74 6.06 5.12 6.58
CA PRO A 74 7.16 5.74 7.31
C PRO A 74 6.95 7.26 7.39
N SER A 75 7.39 7.85 8.47
CA SER A 75 7.25 9.30 8.69
C SER A 75 8.39 10.10 8.06
#